data_13cbba3311f4c7ca7e113deca9b6653c
#
_entry.id   13cbba3311f4c7ca7e113deca9b6653c
#
_cell.length_a   1.000
_cell.length_b   1.000
_cell.length_c   1.000
_cell.angle_alpha   90.00
_cell.angle_beta   90.00
_cell.angle_gamma   90.00
#
_symmetry.space_group_name_H-M   'P 1'
#
loop_
_entity.id
_entity.type
_entity.pdbx_description
1 polymer ?
#
loop_
_entity_poly.entity_id
_entity_poly.type
_entity_poly.pdbx_seq_one_letter_code
_entity_poly.pdbx_strand_id
1 'polypeptide(L)'
;MSQIKASQVKELRDKTDAPMMECKKALSEAGGDLKKAEEVLRVKLGSKAGKTASRITAEGAVSIFVEGQKACILEVNCETDFVAKNDEFIEFVRNLAEKITKLPQDSLTVSDLKQVQYTDDETVEQFRANLIGKIGENISI
;
A
#
# COMPACT_ATOMS: atom_id res chain seq x y z
N MET A 1 20.85 -15.03 20.93
CA MET A 1 19.98 -14.73 19.76
C MET A 1 18.68 -15.49 19.92
N SER A 2 17.56 -14.83 20.01
CA SER A 2 16.25 -15.50 20.12
C SER A 2 15.98 -16.25 18.82
N GLN A 3 15.75 -17.55 18.92
CA GLN A 3 15.41 -18.37 17.76
C GLN A 3 13.99 -18.00 17.29
N ILE A 4 13.88 -17.34 16.14
CA ILE A 4 12.59 -16.95 15.55
C ILE A 4 11.82 -18.22 15.18
N LYS A 5 10.62 -18.39 15.75
CA LYS A 5 9.76 -19.54 15.48
C LYS A 5 8.98 -19.31 14.16
N ALA A 6 8.76 -20.37 13.42
CA ALA A 6 7.96 -20.33 12.19
C ALA A 6 6.52 -19.80 12.43
N SER A 7 5.95 -20.06 13.61
CA SER A 7 4.64 -19.53 14.02
C SER A 7 4.63 -18.02 14.12
N GLN A 8 5.68 -17.38 14.63
CA GLN A 8 5.79 -15.92 14.71
C GLN A 8 5.90 -15.30 13.32
N VAL A 9 6.64 -15.94 12.40
CA VAL A 9 6.74 -15.47 11.00
C VAL A 9 5.39 -15.56 10.32
N LYS A 10 4.65 -16.66 10.53
CA LYS A 10 3.29 -16.82 10.01
C LYS A 10 2.35 -15.77 10.58
N GLU A 11 2.34 -15.56 11.90
CA GLU A 11 1.48 -14.57 12.56
C GLU A 11 1.74 -13.16 12.02
N LEU A 12 3.02 -12.77 11.88
CA LEU A 12 3.37 -11.47 11.33
C LEU A 12 2.93 -11.33 9.86
N ARG A 13 3.07 -12.40 9.07
CA ARG A 13 2.61 -12.41 7.69
C ARG A 13 1.09 -12.31 7.59
N ASP A 14 0.35 -13.06 8.40
CA ASP A 14 -1.11 -13.05 8.41
C ASP A 14 -1.68 -11.66 8.77
N LYS A 15 -0.93 -10.88 9.58
CA LYS A 15 -1.27 -9.50 9.93
C LYS A 15 -0.90 -8.46 8.88
N THR A 16 0.21 -8.65 8.18
CA THR A 16 0.82 -7.60 7.35
C THR A 16 0.79 -7.89 5.86
N ASP A 17 0.42 -9.12 5.46
CA ASP A 17 0.55 -9.65 4.09
C ASP A 17 1.95 -9.45 3.46
N ALA A 18 2.94 -9.12 4.26
CA ALA A 18 4.30 -8.92 3.79
C ALA A 18 4.95 -10.24 3.36
N PRO A 19 5.93 -10.20 2.43
CA PRO A 19 6.67 -11.39 2.02
C PRO A 19 7.31 -12.12 3.21
N MET A 20 7.20 -13.44 3.25
CA MET A 20 7.66 -14.28 4.38
C MET A 20 9.11 -13.99 4.79
N MET A 21 10.00 -13.78 3.83
CA MET A 21 11.42 -13.49 4.13
C MET A 21 11.59 -12.12 4.77
N GLU A 22 10.78 -11.14 4.42
CA GLU A 22 10.81 -9.82 5.05
C GLU A 22 10.27 -9.89 6.48
N CYS A 23 9.20 -10.67 6.71
CA CYS A 23 8.69 -10.96 8.07
C CYS A 23 9.76 -11.62 8.95
N LYS A 24 10.48 -12.61 8.42
CA LYS A 24 11.56 -13.28 9.14
C LYS A 24 12.69 -12.31 9.50
N LYS A 25 13.11 -11.47 8.56
CA LYS A 25 14.16 -10.47 8.79
C LYS A 25 13.73 -9.44 9.83
N ALA A 26 12.49 -8.92 9.71
CA ALA A 26 11.95 -7.94 10.65
C ALA A 26 11.85 -8.50 12.07
N LEU A 27 11.40 -9.76 12.23
CA LEU A 27 11.38 -10.43 13.52
C LEU A 27 12.79 -10.63 14.10
N SER A 28 13.77 -10.96 13.26
CA SER A 28 15.16 -11.10 13.70
C SER A 28 15.72 -9.77 14.22
N GLU A 29 15.45 -8.67 13.53
CA GLU A 29 15.87 -7.32 13.94
C GLU A 29 15.13 -6.84 15.20
N ALA A 30 13.86 -7.20 15.32
CA ALA A 30 13.03 -6.87 16.48
C ALA A 30 13.25 -7.79 17.69
N GLY A 31 14.22 -8.75 17.61
CA GLY A 31 14.49 -9.71 18.68
C GLY A 31 13.32 -10.66 19.00
N GLY A 32 12.41 -10.87 18.03
CA GLY A 32 11.22 -11.71 18.17
C GLY A 32 9.97 -10.97 18.67
N ASP A 33 10.04 -9.66 18.89
CA ASP A 33 8.90 -8.83 19.26
C ASP A 33 8.03 -8.53 18.03
N LEU A 34 6.78 -8.99 18.03
CA LEU A 34 5.85 -8.85 16.90
C LEU A 34 5.51 -7.38 16.59
N LYS A 35 5.25 -6.55 17.61
CA LYS A 35 4.90 -5.15 17.39
C LYS A 35 6.04 -4.34 16.79
N LYS A 36 7.25 -4.56 17.34
CA LYS A 36 8.46 -3.93 16.77
C LYS A 36 8.75 -4.42 15.36
N ALA A 37 8.49 -5.71 15.09
CA ALA A 37 8.66 -6.28 13.75
C ALA A 37 7.69 -5.69 12.73
N GLU A 38 6.43 -5.42 13.12
CA GLU A 38 5.46 -4.71 12.28
C GLU A 38 5.97 -3.30 11.91
N GLU A 39 6.51 -2.57 12.88
CA GLU A 39 7.05 -1.22 12.66
C GLU A 39 8.28 -1.26 11.74
N VAL A 40 9.21 -2.20 11.96
CA VAL A 40 10.37 -2.42 11.09
C VAL A 40 9.94 -2.74 9.66
N LEU A 41 8.92 -3.59 9.49
CA LEU A 41 8.35 -3.89 8.17
C LEU A 41 7.77 -2.66 7.50
N ARG A 42 6.96 -1.89 8.20
CA ARG A 42 6.33 -0.68 7.68
C ARG A 42 7.38 0.30 7.15
N VAL A 43 8.43 0.55 7.90
CA VAL A 43 9.54 1.42 7.49
C VAL A 43 10.27 0.86 6.27
N LYS A 44 10.57 -0.45 6.26
CA LYS A 44 11.28 -1.09 5.15
C LYS A 44 10.47 -1.14 3.86
N LEU A 45 9.19 -1.49 3.94
CA LEU A 45 8.31 -1.54 2.78
C LEU A 45 8.12 -0.13 2.22
N GLY A 46 7.88 0.87 3.08
CA GLY A 46 7.79 2.26 2.67
C GLY A 46 9.05 2.79 1.98
N SER A 47 10.24 2.36 2.42
CA SER A 47 11.50 2.78 1.80
C SER A 47 11.70 2.24 0.37
N LYS A 48 11.05 1.13 0.01
CA LYS A 48 11.12 0.57 -1.35
C LYS A 48 10.42 1.48 -2.38
N ALA A 49 9.41 2.22 -1.99
CA ALA A 49 8.71 3.15 -2.86
C ALA A 49 9.65 4.21 -3.47
N GLY A 50 10.58 4.73 -2.68
CA GLY A 50 11.59 5.68 -3.18
C GLY A 50 12.52 5.07 -4.24
N LYS A 51 12.84 3.80 -4.11
CA LYS A 51 13.74 3.09 -5.05
C LYS A 51 13.07 2.75 -6.38
N THR A 52 11.76 2.63 -6.40
CA THR A 52 10.98 2.31 -7.61
C THR A 52 10.41 3.54 -8.31
N ALA A 53 10.47 4.72 -7.68
CA ALA A 53 9.79 5.94 -8.14
C ALA A 53 10.15 6.40 -9.56
N SER A 54 11.34 6.04 -10.06
CA SER A 54 11.79 6.36 -11.43
C SER A 54 11.33 5.36 -12.49
N ARG A 55 10.71 4.24 -12.10
CA ARG A 55 10.26 3.23 -13.05
C ARG A 55 8.97 3.67 -13.74
N ILE A 56 8.89 3.40 -15.04
CA ILE A 56 7.73 3.78 -15.86
C ILE A 56 6.54 2.91 -15.50
N THR A 57 5.41 3.56 -15.23
CA THR A 57 4.13 2.92 -14.95
C THR A 57 3.20 3.06 -16.16
N ALA A 58 3.32 2.13 -17.12
CA ALA A 58 2.59 2.16 -18.40
C ALA A 58 1.24 1.42 -18.34
N GLU A 59 1.04 0.58 -17.35
CA GLU A 59 -0.18 -0.19 -17.12
C GLU A 59 -0.96 0.40 -15.93
N GLY A 60 -2.16 -0.10 -15.67
CA GLY A 60 -2.95 0.34 -14.52
C GLY A 60 -4.43 0.09 -14.64
N ALA A 61 -5.19 0.80 -13.82
CA ALA A 61 -6.64 0.74 -13.79
C ALA A 61 -7.26 2.13 -13.60
N VAL A 62 -8.44 2.30 -14.18
CA VAL A 62 -9.30 3.47 -13.97
C VAL A 62 -10.51 3.02 -13.16
N SER A 63 -10.84 3.76 -12.13
CA SER A 63 -12.06 3.55 -11.34
C SER A 63 -12.92 4.79 -11.38
N ILE A 64 -14.23 4.56 -11.50
CA ILE A 64 -15.25 5.60 -11.42
C ILE A 64 -16.15 5.26 -10.24
N PHE A 65 -16.39 6.24 -9.38
CA PHE A 65 -17.35 6.13 -8.29
C PHE A 65 -18.29 7.34 -8.28
N VAL A 66 -19.58 7.08 -8.15
CA VAL A 66 -20.62 8.12 -8.14
C VAL A 66 -21.46 7.96 -6.88
N GLU A 67 -21.63 9.05 -6.14
CA GLU A 67 -22.51 9.10 -4.97
C GLU A 67 -23.25 10.44 -4.93
N GLY A 68 -24.56 10.39 -5.10
CA GLY A 68 -25.42 11.59 -5.19
C GLY A 68 -25.02 12.47 -6.38
N GLN A 69 -24.58 13.69 -6.11
CA GLN A 69 -24.14 14.65 -7.13
C GLN A 69 -22.62 14.71 -7.28
N LYS A 70 -21.90 13.86 -6.57
CA LYS A 70 -20.43 13.77 -6.63
C LYS A 70 -20.00 12.55 -7.42
N ALA A 71 -18.94 12.70 -8.19
CA ALA A 71 -18.29 11.62 -8.90
C ALA A 71 -16.76 11.77 -8.83
N CYS A 72 -16.09 10.65 -8.83
CA CYS A 72 -14.63 10.58 -8.96
C CYS A 72 -14.28 9.71 -10.15
N ILE A 73 -13.33 10.17 -10.96
CA ILE A 73 -12.61 9.35 -11.94
C ILE A 73 -11.17 9.33 -11.50
N LEU A 74 -10.67 8.14 -11.23
CA LEU A 74 -9.32 7.92 -10.70
C LEU A 74 -8.55 6.96 -11.60
N GLU A 75 -7.34 7.35 -11.99
CA GLU A 75 -6.38 6.50 -12.66
C GLU A 75 -5.23 6.21 -11.70
N VAL A 76 -4.91 4.92 -11.53
CA VAL A 76 -3.74 4.45 -10.80
C VAL A 76 -2.94 3.53 -11.70
N ASN A 77 -1.66 3.86 -11.89
CA ASN A 77 -0.77 3.16 -12.79
C ASN A 77 0.22 2.27 -12.06
N CYS A 78 0.59 1.17 -12.69
CA CYS A 78 1.61 0.21 -12.27
C CYS A 78 2.51 -0.16 -13.45
N GLU A 79 3.54 -0.97 -13.22
CA GLU A 79 4.53 -1.29 -14.26
C GLU A 79 4.03 -2.35 -15.25
N THR A 80 3.32 -3.39 -14.75
CA THR A 80 2.88 -4.54 -15.56
C THR A 80 1.37 -4.77 -15.53
N ASP A 81 0.86 -5.44 -16.55
CA ASP A 81 -0.53 -5.88 -16.63
C ASP A 81 -0.88 -6.96 -15.58
N PHE A 82 0.12 -7.70 -15.10
CA PHE A 82 -0.06 -8.65 -13.99
C PHE A 82 -0.52 -7.92 -12.72
N VAL A 83 0.13 -6.82 -12.37
CA VAL A 83 -0.25 -6.00 -11.22
C VAL A 83 -1.57 -5.27 -11.47
N ALA A 84 -1.81 -4.78 -12.67
CA ALA A 84 -3.09 -4.14 -13.04
C ALA A 84 -4.31 -5.07 -12.85
N LYS A 85 -4.11 -6.39 -12.88
CA LYS A 85 -5.13 -7.44 -12.66
C LYS A 85 -5.09 -8.04 -11.24
N ASN A 86 -4.16 -7.60 -10.40
CA ASN A 86 -4.03 -8.08 -9.03
C ASN A 86 -5.18 -7.56 -8.16
N ASP A 87 -5.80 -8.45 -7.38
CA ASP A 87 -6.97 -8.11 -6.56
C ASP A 87 -6.70 -7.01 -5.56
N GLU A 88 -5.56 -7.01 -4.86
CA GLU A 88 -5.19 -6.00 -3.88
C GLU A 88 -4.99 -4.62 -4.54
N PHE A 89 -4.39 -4.59 -5.72
CA PHE A 89 -4.25 -3.37 -6.51
C PHE A 89 -5.60 -2.82 -6.95
N ILE A 90 -6.48 -3.67 -7.50
CA ILE A 90 -7.81 -3.29 -7.96
C ILE A 90 -8.67 -2.79 -6.79
N GLU A 91 -8.60 -3.46 -5.64
CA GLU A 91 -9.30 -3.06 -4.43
C GLU A 91 -8.83 -1.69 -3.94
N PHE A 92 -7.53 -1.44 -3.93
CA PHE A 92 -6.97 -0.12 -3.61
C PHE A 92 -7.53 0.97 -4.52
N VAL A 93 -7.54 0.75 -5.83
CA VAL A 93 -8.03 1.73 -6.81
C VAL A 93 -9.52 2.04 -6.60
N ARG A 94 -10.34 1.01 -6.36
CA ARG A 94 -11.77 1.16 -6.09
C ARG A 94 -12.06 1.90 -4.79
N ASN A 95 -11.42 1.46 -3.71
CA ASN A 95 -11.61 2.05 -2.38
C ASN A 95 -11.15 3.51 -2.36
N LEU A 96 -10.08 3.83 -3.08
CA LEU A 96 -9.58 5.19 -3.17
C LEU A 96 -10.56 6.10 -3.93
N ALA A 97 -11.13 5.65 -5.04
CA ALA A 97 -12.15 6.39 -5.78
C ALA A 97 -13.40 6.65 -4.92
N GLU A 98 -13.87 5.66 -4.19
CA GLU A 98 -14.99 5.80 -3.24
C GLU A 98 -14.66 6.82 -2.15
N LYS A 99 -13.48 6.72 -1.56
CA LYS A 99 -13.04 7.63 -0.50
C LYS A 99 -12.96 9.07 -0.98
N ILE A 100 -12.40 9.31 -2.16
CA ILE A 100 -12.31 10.65 -2.77
C ILE A 100 -13.70 11.26 -2.92
N THR A 101 -14.67 10.49 -3.40
CA THR A 101 -16.04 10.97 -3.61
C THR A 101 -16.71 11.40 -2.30
N LYS A 102 -16.34 10.78 -1.19
CA LYS A 102 -16.88 11.11 0.15
C LYS A 102 -16.16 12.25 0.85
N LEU A 103 -15.07 12.79 0.28
CA LEU A 103 -14.37 13.93 0.85
C LEU A 103 -15.21 15.21 0.73
N PRO A 104 -15.11 16.15 1.69
CA PRO A 104 -15.88 17.39 1.67
C PRO A 104 -15.44 18.36 0.55
N GLN A 105 -14.21 18.24 0.05
CA GLN A 105 -13.67 19.10 -1.00
C GLN A 105 -14.28 18.76 -2.36
N ASP A 106 -14.56 19.79 -3.16
CA ASP A 106 -15.01 19.64 -4.55
C ASP A 106 -13.83 19.57 -5.54
N SER A 107 -12.64 19.94 -5.11
CA SER A 107 -11.41 19.87 -5.90
C SER A 107 -10.26 19.41 -5.01
N LEU A 108 -9.46 18.49 -5.51
CA LEU A 108 -8.35 17.91 -4.79
C LEU A 108 -7.20 17.63 -5.77
N THR A 109 -5.99 18.10 -5.43
CA THR A 109 -4.79 17.69 -6.16
C THR A 109 -4.34 16.31 -5.72
N VAL A 110 -3.55 15.62 -6.56
CA VAL A 110 -2.95 14.33 -6.17
C VAL A 110 -2.05 14.48 -4.94
N SER A 111 -1.35 15.61 -4.84
CA SER A 111 -0.49 15.92 -3.67
C SER A 111 -1.31 16.01 -2.38
N ASP A 112 -2.47 16.67 -2.42
CA ASP A 112 -3.36 16.77 -1.27
C ASP A 112 -3.98 15.41 -0.94
N LEU A 113 -4.39 14.64 -1.97
CA LEU A 113 -4.93 13.29 -1.81
C LEU A 113 -3.97 12.37 -1.06
N LYS A 114 -2.69 12.44 -1.36
CA LYS A 114 -1.65 11.62 -0.68
C LYS A 114 -1.59 11.84 0.82
N GLN A 115 -2.01 13.01 1.31
CA GLN A 115 -2.03 13.34 2.74
C GLN A 115 -3.35 12.95 3.43
N VAL A 116 -4.37 12.56 2.66
CA VAL A 116 -5.66 12.14 3.22
C VAL A 116 -5.49 10.81 3.98
N GLN A 117 -6.17 10.70 5.11
CA GLN A 117 -6.21 9.46 5.87
C GLN A 117 -6.93 8.37 5.06
N TYR A 118 -6.25 7.26 4.81
CA TYR A 118 -6.80 6.13 4.05
C TYR A 118 -7.38 5.05 4.95
N THR A 119 -6.64 4.64 5.95
CA THR A 119 -7.07 3.76 7.04
C THR A 119 -6.96 4.52 8.37
N ASP A 120 -7.33 3.90 9.49
CA ASP A 120 -7.20 4.51 10.81
C ASP A 120 -5.73 4.86 11.14
N ASP A 121 -4.79 4.12 10.58
CA ASP A 121 -3.36 4.22 10.90
C ASP A 121 -2.48 4.80 9.78
N GLU A 122 -3.01 4.93 8.55
CA GLU A 122 -2.20 5.26 7.36
C GLU A 122 -2.86 6.29 6.45
N THR A 123 -2.05 7.22 5.94
CA THR A 123 -2.44 8.09 4.82
C THR A 123 -2.44 7.33 3.50
N VAL A 124 -3.04 7.91 2.47
CA VAL A 124 -2.99 7.37 1.09
C VAL A 124 -1.55 7.12 0.64
N GLU A 125 -0.63 8.05 0.92
CA GLU A 125 0.79 7.88 0.55
C GLU A 125 1.47 6.75 1.31
N GLN A 126 1.19 6.60 2.59
CA GLN A 126 1.75 5.51 3.39
C GLN A 126 1.23 4.15 2.90
N PHE A 127 -0.06 4.05 2.63
CA PHE A 127 -0.65 2.82 2.09
C PHE A 127 -0.08 2.49 0.70
N ARG A 128 0.02 3.48 -0.20
CA ARG A 128 0.65 3.33 -1.52
C ARG A 128 2.08 2.83 -1.40
N ALA A 129 2.89 3.43 -0.53
CA ALA A 129 4.27 3.04 -0.31
C ALA A 129 4.41 1.61 0.23
N ASN A 130 3.52 1.20 1.13
CA ASN A 130 3.46 -0.16 1.64
C ASN A 130 3.04 -1.15 0.56
N LEU A 131 2.06 -0.80 -0.27
CA LEU A 131 1.62 -1.61 -1.40
C LEU A 131 2.75 -1.81 -2.43
N ILE A 132 3.50 -0.75 -2.77
CA ILE A 132 4.72 -0.83 -3.59
C ILE A 132 5.72 -1.80 -2.96
N GLY A 133 5.93 -1.72 -1.66
CA GLY A 133 6.85 -2.60 -0.94
C GLY A 133 6.46 -4.08 -1.00
N LYS A 134 5.15 -4.38 -0.96
CA LYS A 134 4.59 -5.74 -1.07
C LYS A 134 4.65 -6.28 -2.49
N ILE A 135 4.17 -5.51 -3.45
CA ILE A 135 4.03 -5.92 -4.86
C ILE A 135 5.38 -5.87 -5.57
N GLY A 136 6.25 -4.91 -5.22
CA GLY A 136 7.57 -4.75 -5.82
C GLY A 136 7.58 -3.90 -7.09
N GLU A 137 6.46 -3.29 -7.46
CA GLU A 137 6.33 -2.38 -8.61
C GLU A 137 6.03 -0.95 -8.16
N ASN A 138 6.45 0.03 -8.96
CA ASN A 138 6.05 1.42 -8.79
C ASN A 138 4.53 1.55 -9.01
N ILE A 139 3.88 2.36 -8.18
CA ILE A 139 2.45 2.69 -8.28
C ILE A 139 2.32 4.21 -8.28
N SER A 140 1.64 4.75 -9.29
CA SER A 140 1.43 6.18 -9.50
C SER A 140 -0.07 6.50 -9.50
N ILE A 141 -0.47 7.53 -8.81
CA ILE A 141 -1.86 8.01 -8.75
C ILE A 141 -2.00 9.25 -9.64
#